data_5a1e78193b2dde9fdf0ef4172fe797a1
#
_entry.id   5a1e78193b2dde9fdf0ef4172fe797a1
#
_cell.length_a   1.000
_cell.length_b   1.000
_cell.length_c   1.000
_cell.angle_alpha   90.00
_cell.angle_beta   90.00
_cell.angle_gamma   90.00
#
_symmetry.space_group_name_H-M   'P 1'
#
loop_
_entity.id
_entity.type
_entity.pdbx_description
1 polymer ?
#
loop_
_entity_poly.entity_id
_entity_poly.type
_entity_poly.pdbx_seq_one_letter_code
_entity_poly.pdbx_strand_id
1 'polypeptide(L)'
;WFLFNKKGKHYANTLRNGYYFKADGRLASGVTVINGKSYFFKPSTSNTRNGQMVKNEMFVYKKKTYFADSKGVLRKSGWQKIDGNWYYFKNMSLVKNAFVKKGKKYGYVDATGKFTTGWVVVDNSQNLVRYINPDKKGFVQNESKWIDGKLYYFDKNGYRINDVTNIYKSGYTVEVDRVNGVMTIYADANRTIPVKTIRVSVGNPGTDTPTGRYKLTRYSRWQALMGPSWGQYGTHVDGAGQGGI
;
A
#
# COMPACT_ATOMS: atom_id res chain seq x y z
N TRP A 1 3.05 -9.31 -41.29
CA TRP A 1 2.49 -8.17 -42.03
C TRP A 1 3.59 -7.30 -42.58
N PHE A 2 3.41 -6.84 -43.82
CA PHE A 2 4.31 -5.94 -44.53
C PHE A 2 3.51 -4.69 -44.92
N LEU A 3 4.20 -3.55 -45.03
CA LEU A 3 3.67 -2.34 -45.60
C LEU A 3 4.57 -1.97 -46.81
N PHE A 4 3.94 -1.68 -47.92
CA PHE A 4 4.63 -1.31 -49.13
C PHE A 4 4.48 0.20 -49.40
N ASN A 5 5.52 0.80 -49.95
CA ASN A 5 5.47 2.15 -50.46
C ASN A 5 4.82 2.21 -51.84
N LYS A 6 4.64 3.42 -52.38
CA LYS A 6 4.04 3.62 -53.72
C LYS A 6 4.81 2.97 -54.87
N LYS A 7 6.09 2.60 -54.63
CA LYS A 7 6.96 1.92 -55.61
C LYS A 7 6.99 0.40 -55.45
N GLY A 8 6.08 -0.16 -54.64
CA GLY A 8 6.01 -1.61 -54.37
C GLY A 8 7.11 -2.16 -53.46
N LYS A 9 7.98 -1.33 -52.89
CA LYS A 9 9.02 -1.77 -51.95
C LYS A 9 8.48 -1.76 -50.53
N HIS A 10 8.70 -2.84 -49.75
CA HIS A 10 8.31 -2.86 -48.36
C HIS A 10 9.16 -1.90 -47.51
N TYR A 11 8.56 -1.38 -46.44
CA TYR A 11 9.30 -0.61 -45.45
C TYR A 11 10.15 -1.55 -44.59
N ALA A 12 11.38 -1.13 -44.29
CA ALA A 12 12.31 -1.84 -43.43
C ALA A 12 13.01 -0.87 -42.46
N ASN A 13 13.37 -1.33 -41.30
CA ASN A 13 14.03 -0.55 -40.21
C ASN A 13 13.36 0.80 -39.94
N THR A 14 12.03 0.84 -39.93
CA THR A 14 11.31 2.11 -39.92
C THR A 14 10.13 2.07 -38.94
N LEU A 15 9.96 3.14 -38.15
CA LEU A 15 8.79 3.38 -37.32
C LEU A 15 7.80 4.30 -38.06
N ARG A 16 6.58 3.81 -38.30
CA ARG A 16 5.50 4.59 -38.93
C ARG A 16 4.20 4.39 -38.22
N ASN A 17 3.51 5.47 -37.87
CA ASN A 17 2.19 5.47 -37.22
C ASN A 17 2.09 4.53 -36.00
N GLY A 18 3.18 4.43 -35.23
CA GLY A 18 3.23 3.54 -34.05
C GLY A 18 3.55 2.08 -34.36
N TYR A 19 3.88 1.73 -35.62
CA TYR A 19 4.29 0.39 -36.04
C TYR A 19 5.74 0.39 -36.44
N TYR A 20 6.51 -0.62 -36.06
CA TYR A 20 7.89 -0.77 -36.48
C TYR A 20 8.04 -1.95 -37.42
N PHE A 21 8.63 -1.69 -38.61
CA PHE A 21 8.97 -2.69 -39.62
C PHE A 21 10.43 -3.03 -39.45
N LYS A 22 10.73 -4.32 -39.20
CA LYS A 22 12.10 -4.83 -39.00
C LYS A 22 12.88 -4.78 -40.30
N ALA A 23 14.17 -5.17 -40.26
CA ALA A 23 15.03 -5.23 -41.44
C ALA A 23 14.45 -6.09 -42.58
N ASP A 24 13.77 -7.18 -42.23
CA ASP A 24 13.11 -8.10 -43.15
C ASP A 24 11.72 -7.60 -43.62
N GLY A 25 11.33 -6.38 -43.26
CA GLY A 25 10.03 -5.78 -43.56
C GLY A 25 8.86 -6.28 -42.72
N ARG A 26 9.06 -7.27 -41.85
CA ARG A 26 8.00 -7.79 -40.98
C ARG A 26 7.69 -6.84 -39.83
N LEU A 27 6.44 -6.81 -39.46
CA LEU A 27 5.96 -6.01 -38.30
C LEU A 27 6.58 -6.51 -36.99
N ALA A 28 7.07 -5.59 -36.16
CA ALA A 28 7.55 -5.92 -34.82
C ALA A 28 6.41 -6.39 -33.91
N SER A 29 6.73 -7.30 -33.01
CA SER A 29 5.81 -7.88 -32.02
C SER A 29 6.57 -8.19 -30.74
N GLY A 30 5.94 -7.90 -29.58
CA GLY A 30 6.58 -8.07 -28.29
C GLY A 30 7.68 -7.04 -28.03
N VAL A 31 8.61 -7.37 -27.12
CA VAL A 31 9.75 -6.50 -26.80
C VAL A 31 10.72 -6.49 -27.98
N THR A 32 11.00 -5.31 -28.50
CA THR A 32 11.88 -5.10 -29.66
C THR A 32 12.89 -4.00 -29.34
N VAL A 33 14.16 -4.25 -29.64
CA VAL A 33 15.24 -3.26 -29.47
C VAL A 33 15.42 -2.47 -30.78
N ILE A 34 15.39 -1.15 -30.68
CA ILE A 34 15.60 -0.22 -31.78
C ILE A 34 16.61 0.83 -31.32
N ASN A 35 17.75 0.93 -31.98
CA ASN A 35 18.81 1.86 -31.63
C ASN A 35 19.17 1.84 -30.12
N GLY A 36 19.36 0.64 -29.55
CA GLY A 36 19.74 0.45 -28.15
C GLY A 36 18.64 0.68 -27.11
N LYS A 37 17.43 1.09 -27.53
CA LYS A 37 16.26 1.27 -26.65
C LYS A 37 15.26 0.15 -26.87
N SER A 38 14.63 -0.30 -25.79
CA SER A 38 13.59 -1.34 -25.82
C SER A 38 12.22 -0.70 -25.95
N TYR A 39 11.38 -1.25 -26.79
CA TYR A 39 9.99 -0.87 -27.04
C TYR A 39 9.11 -2.11 -26.96
N PHE A 40 7.82 -1.92 -26.76
CA PHE A 40 6.86 -3.02 -26.84
C PHE A 40 5.81 -2.76 -27.90
N PHE A 41 5.65 -3.74 -28.78
CA PHE A 41 4.62 -3.74 -29.82
C PHE A 41 3.61 -4.84 -29.50
N LYS A 42 2.32 -4.48 -29.46
CA LYS A 42 1.26 -5.42 -29.11
C LYS A 42 1.28 -6.61 -30.05
N PRO A 43 1.35 -7.86 -29.55
CA PRO A 43 1.31 -9.03 -30.42
C PRO A 43 -0.01 -9.09 -31.20
N SER A 44 0.08 -9.48 -32.49
CA SER A 44 -1.11 -9.84 -33.26
C SER A 44 -1.58 -11.22 -32.85
N THR A 45 -2.90 -11.40 -32.82
CA THR A 45 -3.55 -12.71 -32.68
C THR A 45 -4.02 -13.19 -34.05
N SER A 46 -4.54 -14.42 -34.13
CA SER A 46 -5.12 -14.96 -35.37
C SER A 46 -6.25 -14.07 -35.92
N ASN A 47 -7.00 -13.40 -35.05
CA ASN A 47 -8.19 -12.62 -35.40
C ASN A 47 -8.01 -11.10 -35.27
N THR A 48 -6.90 -10.62 -34.74
CA THR A 48 -6.69 -9.19 -34.49
C THR A 48 -5.34 -8.74 -35.02
N ARG A 49 -5.38 -7.82 -35.98
CA ARG A 49 -4.20 -7.09 -36.45
C ARG A 49 -3.73 -6.16 -35.33
N ASN A 50 -2.57 -6.45 -34.76
CA ASN A 50 -1.97 -5.58 -33.75
C ASN A 50 -0.54 -5.21 -34.20
N GLY A 51 0.37 -4.89 -33.35
CA GLY A 51 1.72 -4.42 -33.67
C GLY A 51 1.91 -2.97 -33.32
N GLN A 52 0.90 -2.33 -32.71
CA GLN A 52 1.02 -0.94 -32.30
C GLN A 52 1.93 -0.82 -31.07
N MET A 53 2.78 0.19 -31.06
CA MET A 53 3.68 0.50 -29.95
C MET A 53 2.90 0.98 -28.74
N VAL A 54 3.18 0.40 -27.58
CA VAL A 54 2.64 0.86 -26.30
C VAL A 54 3.38 2.11 -25.86
N LYS A 55 2.64 3.11 -25.35
CA LYS A 55 3.16 4.38 -24.85
C LYS A 55 2.43 4.80 -23.57
N ASN A 56 3.16 5.42 -22.66
CA ASN A 56 2.66 5.99 -21.41
C ASN A 56 1.73 5.03 -20.66
N GLU A 57 2.10 3.77 -20.58
CA GLU A 57 1.24 2.71 -20.06
C GLU A 57 2.06 1.68 -19.28
N MET A 58 1.48 1.22 -18.16
CA MET A 58 1.94 0.03 -17.45
C MET A 58 1.13 -1.18 -17.93
N PHE A 59 1.78 -2.24 -18.38
CA PHE A 59 1.13 -3.41 -18.96
C PHE A 59 1.82 -4.72 -18.55
N VAL A 60 1.10 -5.82 -18.66
CA VAL A 60 1.61 -7.16 -18.36
C VAL A 60 1.87 -7.92 -19.68
N TYR A 61 3.05 -8.51 -19.77
CA TYR A 61 3.39 -9.40 -20.86
C TYR A 61 4.27 -10.54 -20.35
N LYS A 62 3.93 -11.79 -20.69
CA LYS A 62 4.64 -13.01 -20.24
C LYS A 62 4.95 -13.00 -18.73
N LYS A 63 3.92 -12.73 -17.91
CA LYS A 63 3.96 -12.67 -16.44
C LYS A 63 4.87 -11.57 -15.86
N LYS A 64 5.37 -10.64 -16.68
CA LYS A 64 6.14 -9.47 -16.23
C LYS A 64 5.35 -8.19 -16.44
N THR A 65 5.46 -7.26 -15.51
CA THR A 65 4.86 -5.94 -15.63
C THR A 65 5.91 -4.96 -16.13
N TYR A 66 5.62 -4.30 -17.24
CA TYR A 66 6.47 -3.32 -17.91
C TYR A 66 5.86 -1.92 -17.79
N PHE A 67 6.68 -0.90 -17.98
CA PHE A 67 6.22 0.47 -18.20
C PHE A 67 6.88 1.04 -19.43
N ALA A 68 6.07 1.55 -20.38
CA ALA A 68 6.50 2.32 -21.53
C ALA A 68 6.28 3.82 -21.26
N ASP A 69 7.29 4.64 -21.44
CA ASP A 69 7.16 6.09 -21.32
C ASP A 69 6.35 6.72 -22.46
N SER A 70 6.17 8.04 -22.45
CA SER A 70 5.43 8.77 -23.48
C SER A 70 6.03 8.62 -24.91
N LYS A 71 7.32 8.26 -25.01
CA LYS A 71 8.00 7.95 -26.27
C LYS A 71 7.95 6.47 -26.63
N GLY A 72 7.34 5.63 -25.78
CA GLY A 72 7.24 4.18 -25.92
C GLY A 72 8.48 3.41 -25.45
N VAL A 73 9.48 4.08 -24.87
CA VAL A 73 10.68 3.42 -24.37
C VAL A 73 10.38 2.68 -23.08
N LEU A 74 10.72 1.39 -23.02
CA LEU A 74 10.52 0.59 -21.82
C LEU A 74 11.49 1.01 -20.71
N ARG A 75 10.97 1.18 -19.51
CA ARG A 75 11.76 1.45 -18.31
C ARG A 75 12.65 0.25 -18.00
N LYS A 76 13.96 0.38 -18.19
CA LYS A 76 14.91 -0.71 -18.00
C LYS A 76 15.16 -0.98 -16.50
N SER A 77 15.50 0.05 -15.76
CA SER A 77 15.78 -0.04 -14.32
C SER A 77 15.61 1.32 -13.64
N GLY A 78 15.43 1.28 -12.31
CA GLY A 78 15.35 2.47 -11.46
C GLY A 78 13.92 2.91 -11.18
N TRP A 79 13.82 4.09 -10.59
CA TRP A 79 12.57 4.67 -10.12
C TRP A 79 11.77 5.32 -11.26
N GLN A 80 10.46 5.14 -11.21
CA GLN A 80 9.50 5.80 -12.08
C GLN A 80 8.30 6.28 -11.25
N LYS A 81 7.90 7.54 -11.43
CA LYS A 81 6.66 8.07 -10.85
C LYS A 81 5.55 7.94 -11.90
N ILE A 82 4.44 7.30 -11.53
CA ILE A 82 3.28 7.05 -12.39
C ILE A 82 2.04 7.35 -11.53
N ASP A 83 1.18 8.23 -11.99
CA ASP A 83 -0.06 8.64 -11.31
C ASP A 83 0.17 8.96 -9.81
N GLY A 84 1.20 9.76 -9.54
CA GLY A 84 1.55 10.19 -8.18
C GLY A 84 2.33 9.17 -7.34
N ASN A 85 2.33 7.90 -7.68
CA ASN A 85 3.00 6.82 -6.95
C ASN A 85 4.39 6.52 -7.50
N TRP A 86 5.30 6.07 -6.62
CA TRP A 86 6.62 5.62 -7.02
C TRP A 86 6.65 4.10 -7.21
N TYR A 87 7.30 3.69 -8.32
CA TYR A 87 7.52 2.30 -8.70
C TYR A 87 9.00 2.06 -8.98
N TYR A 88 9.48 0.84 -8.72
CA TYR A 88 10.86 0.47 -8.99
C TYR A 88 10.93 -0.66 -10.01
N PHE A 89 11.71 -0.46 -11.06
CA PHE A 89 11.92 -1.44 -12.14
C PHE A 89 13.34 -2.00 -12.08
N LYS A 90 13.48 -3.29 -12.36
CA LYS A 90 14.77 -3.97 -12.54
C LYS A 90 14.64 -4.91 -13.72
N ASN A 91 15.60 -4.85 -14.65
CA ASN A 91 15.58 -5.67 -15.88
C ASN A 91 14.24 -5.58 -16.63
N MET A 92 13.76 -4.36 -16.85
CA MET A 92 12.49 -4.01 -17.49
C MET A 92 11.23 -4.55 -16.80
N SER A 93 11.32 -5.13 -15.61
CA SER A 93 10.20 -5.67 -14.88
C SER A 93 9.94 -4.87 -13.60
N LEU A 94 8.67 -4.63 -13.30
CA LEU A 94 8.24 -4.04 -12.04
C LEU A 94 8.65 -4.96 -10.88
N VAL A 95 9.32 -4.38 -9.88
CA VAL A 95 9.64 -5.07 -8.62
C VAL A 95 8.42 -5.02 -7.72
N LYS A 96 8.09 -6.13 -7.09
CA LYS A 96 6.95 -6.28 -6.16
C LYS A 96 7.38 -7.06 -4.91
N ASN A 97 6.66 -6.84 -3.80
CA ASN A 97 6.86 -7.53 -2.52
C ASN A 97 8.34 -7.54 -2.08
N ALA A 98 9.01 -6.40 -2.17
CA ALA A 98 10.44 -6.32 -1.90
C ALA A 98 10.84 -5.02 -1.19
N PHE A 99 11.87 -5.12 -0.35
CA PHE A 99 12.55 -3.96 0.16
C PHE A 99 13.46 -3.36 -0.89
N VAL A 100 13.34 -2.05 -1.08
CA VAL A 100 14.13 -1.27 -2.04
C VAL A 100 14.67 -0.01 -1.38
N LYS A 101 15.77 0.51 -1.91
CA LYS A 101 16.38 1.74 -1.41
C LYS A 101 16.03 2.89 -2.35
N LYS A 102 15.51 3.99 -1.79
CA LYS A 102 15.27 5.24 -2.50
C LYS A 102 16.05 6.35 -1.83
N GLY A 103 17.10 6.85 -2.48
CA GLY A 103 18.08 7.71 -1.83
C GLY A 103 18.82 6.97 -0.72
N LYS A 104 18.87 7.56 0.47
CA LYS A 104 19.55 6.97 1.63
C LYS A 104 18.69 6.02 2.46
N LYS A 105 17.35 6.02 2.28
CA LYS A 105 16.40 5.27 3.12
C LYS A 105 15.81 4.05 2.41
N TYR A 106 15.51 3.02 3.18
CA TYR A 106 14.78 1.86 2.73
C TYR A 106 13.27 2.10 2.77
N GLY A 107 12.57 1.41 1.88
CA GLY A 107 11.12 1.31 1.85
C GLY A 107 10.73 -0.03 1.24
N TYR A 108 9.45 -0.24 1.08
CA TYR A 108 8.88 -1.48 0.57
C TYR A 108 8.06 -1.21 -0.68
N VAL A 109 8.18 -2.06 -1.67
CA VAL A 109 7.26 -2.12 -2.80
C VAL A 109 6.29 -3.27 -2.56
N ASP A 110 5.01 -2.95 -2.50
CA ASP A 110 3.94 -3.90 -2.19
C ASP A 110 3.64 -4.88 -3.35
N ALA A 111 2.57 -5.66 -3.22
CA ALA A 111 2.11 -6.60 -4.24
C ALA A 111 1.69 -5.90 -5.55
N THR A 112 1.29 -4.64 -5.50
CA THR A 112 0.98 -3.81 -6.68
C THR A 112 2.21 -3.16 -7.27
N GLY A 113 3.34 -3.17 -6.56
CA GLY A 113 4.59 -2.52 -6.89
C GLY A 113 4.69 -1.07 -6.43
N LYS A 114 3.71 -0.54 -5.71
CA LYS A 114 3.76 0.80 -5.13
C LYS A 114 4.77 0.86 -4.00
N PHE A 115 5.59 1.90 -4.03
CA PHE A 115 6.56 2.17 -2.96
C PHE A 115 5.89 2.84 -1.78
N THR A 116 6.15 2.31 -0.60
CA THR A 116 5.71 2.86 0.67
C THR A 116 6.85 2.90 1.68
N THR A 117 6.74 3.76 2.68
CA THR A 117 7.61 3.87 3.86
C THR A 117 6.73 3.91 5.10
N GLY A 118 7.31 3.62 6.26
CA GLY A 118 6.57 3.68 7.52
C GLY A 118 5.65 2.47 7.73
N TRP A 119 4.41 2.70 8.09
CA TRP A 119 3.46 1.65 8.44
C TRP A 119 2.98 0.85 7.22
N VAL A 120 2.94 -0.47 7.37
CA VAL A 120 2.39 -1.41 6.38
C VAL A 120 1.30 -2.24 7.05
N VAL A 121 0.08 -2.08 6.59
CA VAL A 121 -1.05 -2.93 7.03
C VAL A 121 -0.94 -4.27 6.34
N VAL A 122 -0.84 -5.34 7.13
CA VAL A 122 -0.77 -6.72 6.64
C VAL A 122 -2.16 -7.35 6.64
N ASP A 123 -2.90 -7.16 7.73
CA ASP A 123 -4.28 -7.59 7.87
C ASP A 123 -5.04 -6.56 8.71
N ASN A 124 -5.99 -5.88 8.06
CA ASN A 124 -6.76 -4.84 8.73
C ASN A 124 -7.79 -5.43 9.71
N SER A 125 -8.32 -6.62 9.42
CA SER A 125 -9.32 -7.27 10.30
C SER A 125 -8.72 -7.68 11.65
N GLN A 126 -7.45 -8.09 11.65
CA GLN A 126 -6.70 -8.47 12.85
C GLN A 126 -5.82 -7.33 13.39
N ASN A 127 -5.86 -6.14 12.79
CA ASN A 127 -4.99 -5.02 13.12
C ASN A 127 -3.49 -5.39 13.08
N LEU A 128 -3.12 -6.27 12.15
CA LEU A 128 -1.73 -6.67 11.95
C LEU A 128 -1.01 -5.65 11.09
N VAL A 129 -0.09 -4.94 11.70
CA VAL A 129 0.72 -3.92 11.02
C VAL A 129 2.20 -4.13 11.30
N ARG A 130 3.02 -3.71 10.35
CA ARG A 130 4.49 -3.67 10.47
C ARG A 130 4.97 -2.25 10.20
N TYR A 131 6.17 -1.95 10.65
CA TYR A 131 6.80 -0.68 10.35
C TYR A 131 8.11 -0.91 9.59
N ILE A 132 8.24 -0.26 8.45
CA ILE A 132 9.47 -0.33 7.65
C ILE A 132 10.58 0.42 8.39
N ASN A 133 11.69 -0.27 8.64
CA ASN A 133 12.86 0.40 9.18
C ASN A 133 13.52 1.23 8.07
N PRO A 134 13.52 2.58 8.17
CA PRO A 134 14.06 3.42 7.11
C PRO A 134 15.59 3.32 6.99
N ASP A 135 16.28 2.87 8.04
CA ASP A 135 17.73 2.86 8.13
C ASP A 135 18.33 1.49 7.80
N LYS A 136 17.51 0.42 7.93
CA LYS A 136 17.91 -0.96 7.67
C LYS A 136 16.96 -1.62 6.67
N LYS A 137 17.46 -2.54 5.86
CA LYS A 137 16.62 -3.36 4.97
C LYS A 137 15.78 -4.33 5.81
N GLY A 138 14.50 -4.01 6.01
CA GLY A 138 13.60 -4.86 6.77
C GLY A 138 12.51 -4.08 7.48
N PHE A 139 11.73 -4.80 8.26
CA PHE A 139 10.82 -4.23 9.24
C PHE A 139 11.53 -4.03 10.58
N VAL A 140 11.02 -3.13 11.39
CA VAL A 140 11.36 -3.07 12.81
C VAL A 140 10.86 -4.37 13.44
N GLN A 141 11.70 -5.06 14.21
CA GLN A 141 11.35 -6.35 14.81
C GLN A 141 12.13 -6.59 16.12
N ASN A 142 11.49 -7.26 17.07
CA ASN A 142 12.04 -7.63 18.37
C ASN A 142 12.64 -6.44 19.13
N GLU A 143 12.01 -5.28 19.00
CA GLU A 143 12.43 -4.03 19.68
C GLU A 143 11.25 -3.10 19.92
N SER A 144 11.46 -2.11 20.78
CA SER A 144 10.57 -0.94 20.86
C SER A 144 11.17 0.21 20.05
N LYS A 145 10.28 1.04 19.48
CA LYS A 145 10.71 2.18 18.65
C LYS A 145 9.78 3.36 18.82
N TRP A 146 10.35 4.54 19.00
CA TRP A 146 9.61 5.79 18.91
C TRP A 146 9.32 6.13 17.45
N ILE A 147 8.04 6.35 17.14
CA ILE A 147 7.56 6.68 15.81
C ILE A 147 6.52 7.78 15.97
N ASP A 148 6.75 8.92 15.35
CA ASP A 148 5.85 10.08 15.38
C ASP A 148 5.40 10.45 16.81
N GLY A 149 6.35 10.47 17.76
CA GLY A 149 6.11 10.83 19.16
C GLY A 149 5.40 9.77 19.99
N LYS A 150 5.26 8.54 19.48
CA LYS A 150 4.67 7.40 20.21
C LYS A 150 5.64 6.22 20.27
N LEU A 151 5.64 5.51 21.41
CA LEU A 151 6.46 4.31 21.62
C LEU A 151 5.66 3.07 21.23
N TYR A 152 6.17 2.32 20.25
CA TYR A 152 5.59 1.06 19.79
C TYR A 152 6.54 -0.11 20.05
N TYR A 153 5.95 -1.29 20.25
CA TYR A 153 6.65 -2.55 20.44
C TYR A 153 6.41 -3.47 19.27
N PHE A 154 7.45 -4.20 18.85
CA PHE A 154 7.40 -5.11 17.72
C PHE A 154 7.88 -6.49 18.14
N ASP A 155 7.18 -7.53 17.70
CA ASP A 155 7.54 -8.91 17.94
C ASP A 155 8.71 -9.38 17.04
N LYS A 156 9.14 -10.61 17.24
CA LYS A 156 10.22 -11.22 16.42
C LYS A 156 9.91 -11.31 14.92
N ASN A 157 8.65 -11.26 14.53
CA ASN A 157 8.19 -11.29 13.14
C ASN A 157 8.00 -9.88 12.57
N GLY A 158 8.22 -8.84 13.37
CA GLY A 158 8.06 -7.43 13.02
C GLY A 158 6.61 -6.94 13.05
N TYR A 159 5.68 -7.69 13.64
CA TYR A 159 4.33 -7.19 13.87
C TYR A 159 4.29 -6.28 15.09
N ARG A 160 3.56 -5.17 14.98
CA ARG A 160 3.29 -4.34 16.15
C ARG A 160 2.54 -5.16 17.19
N ILE A 161 3.05 -5.16 18.42
CA ILE A 161 2.38 -5.76 19.56
C ILE A 161 1.25 -4.82 19.97
N ASN A 162 0.02 -5.33 19.90
CA ASN A 162 -1.19 -4.54 20.20
C ASN A 162 -1.60 -4.58 21.66
N ASP A 163 -0.95 -5.41 22.48
CA ASP A 163 -1.22 -5.55 23.90
C ASP A 163 0.09 -5.66 24.69
N VAL A 164 0.43 -4.62 25.39
CA VAL A 164 1.59 -4.54 26.29
C VAL A 164 1.17 -4.19 27.72
N THR A 165 -0.06 -4.53 28.12
CA THR A 165 -0.58 -4.28 29.46
C THR A 165 0.19 -5.02 30.55
N ASN A 166 0.93 -6.07 30.20
CA ASN A 166 1.84 -6.75 31.12
C ASN A 166 3.05 -5.87 31.52
N ILE A 167 3.39 -4.85 30.72
CA ILE A 167 4.50 -3.91 30.96
C ILE A 167 3.98 -2.69 31.72
N TYR A 168 2.76 -2.22 31.40
CA TYR A 168 2.16 -1.01 31.97
C TYR A 168 0.85 -1.35 32.70
N LYS A 169 0.75 -1.04 33.98
CA LYS A 169 -0.32 -1.56 34.84
C LYS A 169 -1.28 -0.50 35.41
N SER A 170 -1.09 0.78 35.14
CA SER A 170 -1.94 1.85 35.73
C SER A 170 -1.89 3.15 34.93
N GLY A 171 -2.84 4.05 35.19
CA GLY A 171 -2.85 5.40 34.68
C GLY A 171 -3.26 5.52 33.21
N TYR A 172 -4.17 4.66 32.76
CA TYR A 172 -4.51 4.58 31.34
C TYR A 172 -5.37 5.74 30.84
N THR A 173 -5.09 6.16 29.61
CA THR A 173 -5.93 7.05 28.80
C THR A 173 -6.44 6.27 27.59
N VAL A 174 -7.70 6.46 27.22
CA VAL A 174 -8.33 5.80 26.07
C VAL A 174 -8.58 6.83 24.99
N GLU A 175 -8.27 6.47 23.75
CA GLU A 175 -8.58 7.24 22.55
C GLU A 175 -9.38 6.38 21.57
N VAL A 176 -10.50 6.89 21.06
CA VAL A 176 -11.30 6.21 20.03
C VAL A 176 -11.20 7.00 18.73
N ASP A 177 -10.62 6.39 17.72
CA ASP A 177 -10.63 6.88 16.36
C ASP A 177 -11.90 6.38 15.66
N ARG A 178 -12.87 7.28 15.50
CA ARG A 178 -14.17 6.98 14.91
C ARG A 178 -14.07 6.67 13.41
N VAL A 179 -13.12 7.29 12.72
CA VAL A 179 -12.96 7.12 11.27
C VAL A 179 -12.48 5.71 10.93
N ASN A 180 -11.52 5.22 11.70
CA ASN A 180 -10.90 3.91 11.49
C ASN A 180 -11.53 2.79 12.34
N GLY A 181 -12.45 3.12 13.26
CA GLY A 181 -13.06 2.17 14.18
C GLY A 181 -12.01 1.47 15.07
N VAL A 182 -11.12 2.26 15.66
CA VAL A 182 -10.00 1.76 16.47
C VAL A 182 -10.00 2.44 17.83
N MET A 183 -9.92 1.67 18.91
CA MET A 183 -9.69 2.16 20.26
C MET A 183 -8.24 1.86 20.66
N THR A 184 -7.52 2.87 21.11
CA THR A 184 -6.17 2.73 21.65
C THR A 184 -6.12 3.13 23.11
N ILE A 185 -5.58 2.26 23.94
CA ILE A 185 -5.32 2.49 25.36
C ILE A 185 -3.86 2.89 25.50
N TYR A 186 -3.60 3.99 26.19
CA TYR A 186 -2.25 4.51 26.45
C TYR A 186 -1.94 4.42 27.94
N ALA A 187 -0.66 4.19 28.26
CA ALA A 187 -0.16 4.17 29.65
C ALA A 187 0.08 5.56 30.22
N ASP A 188 -0.15 6.62 29.45
CA ASP A 188 0.15 7.99 29.85
C ASP A 188 -0.91 8.99 29.36
N ALA A 189 -1.03 10.11 30.07
CA ALA A 189 -1.97 11.19 29.76
C ALA A 189 -1.63 11.90 28.41
N ASN A 190 -0.36 11.89 28.01
CA ASN A 190 0.10 12.50 26.78
C ASN A 190 -0.13 11.61 25.55
N ARG A 191 -0.62 10.38 25.78
CA ARG A 191 -0.90 9.40 24.70
C ARG A 191 0.34 9.07 23.85
N THR A 192 1.48 8.92 24.50
CA THR A 192 2.76 8.61 23.83
C THR A 192 3.13 7.13 23.89
N ILE A 193 2.51 6.36 24.81
CA ILE A 193 2.80 4.95 25.06
C ILE A 193 1.55 4.10 24.82
N PRO A 194 1.29 3.66 23.57
CA PRO A 194 0.16 2.78 23.28
C PRO A 194 0.40 1.39 23.87
N VAL A 195 -0.45 0.95 24.77
CA VAL A 195 -0.33 -0.37 25.43
C VAL A 195 -1.27 -1.42 24.85
N LYS A 196 -2.41 -0.98 24.32
CA LYS A 196 -3.38 -1.88 23.68
C LYS A 196 -4.13 -1.15 22.58
N THR A 197 -4.32 -1.82 21.45
CA THR A 197 -5.12 -1.31 20.34
C THR A 197 -6.08 -2.41 19.89
N ILE A 198 -7.37 -2.07 19.85
CA ILE A 198 -8.44 -3.00 19.47
C ILE A 198 -9.36 -2.37 18.42
N ARG A 199 -10.01 -3.22 17.62
CA ARG A 199 -11.09 -2.79 16.74
C ARG A 199 -12.36 -2.60 17.58
N VAL A 200 -13.08 -1.53 17.30
CA VAL A 200 -14.33 -1.21 17.99
C VAL A 200 -15.41 -0.85 16.97
N SER A 201 -16.65 -1.12 17.34
CA SER A 201 -17.79 -0.56 16.62
C SER A 201 -17.96 0.89 17.04
N VAL A 202 -18.19 1.75 16.09
CA VAL A 202 -18.56 3.16 16.28
C VAL A 202 -19.98 3.37 15.79
N GLY A 203 -20.65 4.42 16.27
CA GLY A 203 -22.05 4.69 15.93
C GLY A 203 -22.28 4.80 14.42
N ASN A 204 -23.48 4.43 14.00
CA ASN A 204 -23.95 4.60 12.63
C ASN A 204 -24.29 6.07 12.33
N PRO A 205 -24.41 6.49 11.05
CA PRO A 205 -24.92 7.81 10.72
C PRO A 205 -26.25 8.11 11.44
N GLY A 206 -26.31 9.23 12.14
CA GLY A 206 -27.47 9.61 12.98
C GLY A 206 -27.43 9.09 14.42
N THR A 207 -26.55 8.16 14.75
CA THR A 207 -26.27 7.68 16.13
C THR A 207 -24.76 7.67 16.39
N ASP A 208 -24.10 8.71 15.96
CA ASP A 208 -22.63 8.80 16.03
C ASP A 208 -22.11 8.70 17.45
N THR A 209 -20.98 8.00 17.59
CA THR A 209 -20.22 8.05 18.85
C THR A 209 -19.83 9.50 19.14
N PRO A 210 -20.17 10.05 20.32
CA PRO A 210 -19.89 11.43 20.67
C PRO A 210 -18.39 11.77 20.55
N THR A 211 -18.08 12.99 20.12
CA THR A 211 -16.71 13.52 20.11
C THR A 211 -16.46 14.38 21.33
N GLY A 212 -15.27 14.28 21.89
CA GLY A 212 -14.90 15.10 23.05
C GLY A 212 -13.88 14.40 23.95
N ARG A 213 -13.58 15.05 25.06
CA ARG A 213 -12.75 14.51 26.13
C ARG A 213 -13.60 14.23 27.36
N TYR A 214 -13.61 13.00 27.81
CA TYR A 214 -14.48 12.52 28.86
C TYR A 214 -13.68 11.81 29.94
N LYS A 215 -14.25 11.71 31.14
CA LYS A 215 -13.77 10.80 32.19
C LYS A 215 -14.52 9.48 32.10
N LEU A 216 -13.80 8.38 32.26
CA LEU A 216 -14.39 7.07 32.43
C LEU A 216 -14.80 6.94 33.91
N THR A 217 -16.08 6.76 34.13
CA THR A 217 -16.68 6.63 35.48
C THR A 217 -17.56 5.40 35.51
N ARG A 218 -17.90 4.93 36.72
CA ARG A 218 -18.80 3.80 36.98
C ARG A 218 -18.47 2.57 36.13
N TYR A 219 -17.92 1.61 36.75
CA TYR A 219 -17.70 0.28 36.18
C TYR A 219 -18.87 -0.62 36.54
N SER A 220 -19.42 -1.35 35.57
CA SER A 220 -20.39 -2.42 35.79
C SER A 220 -19.93 -3.70 35.10
N ARG A 221 -20.05 -4.83 35.82
CA ARG A 221 -19.74 -6.14 35.24
C ARG A 221 -20.71 -6.52 34.12
N TRP A 222 -21.97 -6.11 34.30
CA TRP A 222 -23.04 -6.29 33.33
C TRP A 222 -23.82 -4.99 33.16
N GLN A 223 -24.07 -4.60 31.96
CA GLN A 223 -24.82 -3.39 31.60
C GLN A 223 -25.85 -3.73 30.52
N ALA A 224 -27.09 -3.28 30.71
CA ALA A 224 -28.10 -3.33 29.68
C ALA A 224 -27.69 -2.40 28.52
N LEU A 225 -27.73 -2.93 27.31
CA LEU A 225 -27.53 -2.19 26.08
C LEU A 225 -28.89 -1.87 25.44
N MET A 226 -28.89 -1.11 24.39
CA MET A 226 -30.14 -0.85 23.64
C MET A 226 -30.70 -2.16 23.09
N GLY A 227 -32.00 -2.38 23.30
CA GLY A 227 -32.68 -3.64 22.99
C GLY A 227 -32.49 -4.72 24.04
N PRO A 228 -32.75 -5.98 23.75
CA PRO A 228 -32.68 -7.09 24.74
C PRO A 228 -31.25 -7.58 25.00
N SER A 229 -30.23 -6.79 24.67
CA SER A 229 -28.83 -7.18 24.77
C SER A 229 -28.16 -6.69 26.04
N TRP A 230 -27.17 -7.45 26.51
CA TRP A 230 -26.36 -7.10 27.70
C TRP A 230 -24.89 -7.05 27.31
N GLY A 231 -24.20 -5.99 27.73
CA GLY A 231 -22.74 -5.86 27.62
C GLY A 231 -22.05 -6.29 28.92
N GLN A 232 -20.91 -6.94 28.79
CA GLN A 232 -20.05 -7.29 29.90
C GLN A 232 -18.95 -6.24 30.08
N TYR A 233 -18.62 -5.88 31.31
CA TYR A 233 -17.58 -4.89 31.62
C TYR A 233 -17.84 -3.47 31.07
N GLY A 234 -19.08 -2.99 31.21
CA GLY A 234 -19.45 -1.63 30.81
C GLY A 234 -18.81 -0.55 31.68
N THR A 235 -18.43 0.54 31.03
CA THR A 235 -17.93 1.76 31.69
C THR A 235 -18.71 2.97 31.19
N HIS A 236 -19.14 3.84 32.08
CA HIS A 236 -19.82 5.07 31.74
C HIS A 236 -18.83 6.18 31.42
N VAL A 237 -19.22 7.05 30.52
CA VAL A 237 -18.47 8.22 30.09
C VAL A 237 -19.21 9.47 30.55
N ASP A 238 -18.61 10.25 31.45
CA ASP A 238 -19.22 11.48 31.92
C ASP A 238 -19.35 12.53 30.84
N GLY A 239 -20.54 13.13 30.70
CA GLY A 239 -20.81 14.21 29.76
C GLY A 239 -21.18 13.78 28.33
N ALA A 240 -21.24 12.47 28.04
CA ALA A 240 -21.54 11.96 26.70
C ALA A 240 -23.01 11.56 26.48
N GLY A 241 -23.94 12.02 27.31
CA GLY A 241 -25.34 11.55 27.26
C GLY A 241 -25.50 10.10 27.74
N GLN A 242 -26.53 9.38 27.28
CA GLN A 242 -26.82 8.01 27.76
C GLN A 242 -25.97 6.90 27.07
N GLY A 243 -24.79 7.22 26.53
CA GLY A 243 -23.90 6.26 25.90
C GLY A 243 -22.78 5.78 26.84
N GLY A 244 -22.72 4.48 27.12
CA GLY A 244 -21.54 3.85 27.70
C GLY A 244 -20.57 3.33 26.61
N ILE A 245 -19.30 3.15 26.96
CA ILE A 245 -18.29 2.45 26.14
C ILE A 245 -18.19 0.99 26.60
#